data_e172fac07d414e7c4192fa6ff29d835d
#
_entry.id   e172fac07d414e7c4192fa6ff29d835d
#
_cell.length_a   1.000
_cell.length_b   1.000
_cell.length_c   1.000
_cell.angle_alpha   90.00
_cell.angle_beta   90.00
_cell.angle_gamma   90.00
#
_symmetry.space_group_name_H-M   'P 1'
#
loop_
_entity.id
_entity.type
_entity.pdbx_description
1 polymer ?
#
loop_
_entity_poly.entity_id
_entity_poly.type
_entity_poly.pdbx_seq_one_letter_code
_entity_poly.pdbx_strand_id
1 'polypeptide(L)'
;MTTQGTQGPLSPLPVLEAGRACLLSGAAYIESRLEQGVYQEYISHIQDGNWAAYKYFDFGQAAVSGFTMAAANGRFDSVYSARVELRLDSPDGTLIGTLDIPPTGGWTDWRDFSCPVQPVQGRHALYLVFHGDLGRLCSVKEFHFIA
;
A
#
# COMPACT_ATOMS: atom_id res chain seq x y z
N MET A 1 -8.64 3.46 15.14
CA MET A 1 -9.93 2.78 14.92
C MET A 1 -10.29 2.83 13.45
N THR A 2 -10.70 1.74 12.93
CA THR A 2 -11.18 1.73 11.55
C THR A 2 -12.61 2.24 11.49
N THR A 3 -12.92 2.98 10.44
CA THR A 3 -14.26 3.49 10.18
C THR A 3 -14.85 2.90 8.91
N GLN A 4 -14.14 1.96 8.31
CA GLN A 4 -14.52 1.42 7.02
C GLN A 4 -15.94 0.86 7.00
N GLY A 5 -16.30 0.07 8.00
CA GLY A 5 -17.63 -0.52 8.06
C GLY A 5 -18.72 0.45 8.43
N THR A 6 -18.39 1.58 9.08
CA THR A 6 -19.38 2.55 9.57
C THR A 6 -19.56 3.73 8.64
N GLN A 7 -18.57 4.03 7.80
CA GLN A 7 -18.61 5.17 6.89
C GLN A 7 -18.78 4.76 5.45
N GLY A 8 -19.00 3.47 5.19
CA GLY A 8 -19.15 2.96 3.85
C GLY A 8 -17.83 2.79 3.13
N PRO A 9 -17.86 2.62 1.82
CA PRO A 9 -16.66 2.30 1.05
C PRO A 9 -15.68 3.46 0.98
N LEU A 10 -14.40 3.11 0.74
CA LEU A 10 -13.33 4.07 0.55
C LEU A 10 -13.39 4.62 -0.87
N SER A 11 -12.92 5.86 -1.02
CA SER A 11 -12.79 6.48 -2.34
C SER A 11 -11.38 6.26 -2.87
N PRO A 12 -11.20 5.96 -4.17
CA PRO A 12 -9.88 5.67 -4.71
C PRO A 12 -8.99 6.89 -4.91
N LEU A 13 -9.54 8.07 -5.17
CA LEU A 13 -8.76 9.23 -5.57
C LEU A 13 -8.11 10.01 -4.43
N PRO A 14 -8.76 10.24 -3.28
CA PRO A 14 -8.09 10.91 -2.16
C PRO A 14 -6.99 10.05 -1.57
N VAL A 15 -5.94 10.69 -1.05
CA VAL A 15 -4.85 9.99 -0.36
C VAL A 15 -5.38 9.28 0.87
N LEU A 16 -5.03 7.99 1.02
CA LEU A 16 -5.39 7.18 2.17
C LEU A 16 -4.12 6.79 2.92
N GLU A 17 -4.10 7.05 4.23
CA GLU A 17 -3.03 6.54 5.07
C GLU A 17 -3.06 5.01 5.08
N ALA A 18 -1.93 4.38 4.78
CA ALA A 18 -1.89 2.93 4.56
C ALA A 18 -2.31 2.12 5.79
N GLY A 19 -2.05 2.63 6.98
CA GLY A 19 -2.43 1.95 8.22
C GLY A 19 -3.89 2.08 8.60
N ARG A 20 -4.66 2.89 7.86
CA ARG A 20 -6.04 3.17 8.21
C ARG A 20 -6.98 2.20 7.52
N ALA A 21 -7.87 1.60 8.29
CA ALA A 21 -8.92 0.70 7.77
C ALA A 21 -8.38 -0.51 7.01
N CYS A 22 -7.19 -1.00 7.36
CA CYS A 22 -6.59 -2.13 6.69
C CYS A 22 -6.63 -3.40 7.56
N LEU A 23 -6.51 -4.55 6.89
CA LEU A 23 -6.22 -5.84 7.50
C LEU A 23 -4.82 -6.24 7.04
N LEU A 24 -4.03 -6.80 7.94
CA LEU A 24 -2.65 -7.16 7.64
C LEU A 24 -2.42 -8.66 7.84
N SER A 25 -1.57 -9.22 7.00
CA SER A 25 -1.14 -10.62 7.15
C SER A 25 0.28 -10.68 7.74
N GLY A 26 0.62 -11.83 8.30
CA GLY A 26 1.98 -12.14 8.72
C GLY A 26 2.45 -11.25 9.86
N ALA A 27 3.73 -10.87 9.80
CA ALA A 27 4.38 -10.09 10.84
C ALA A 27 4.26 -8.58 10.64
N ALA A 28 3.63 -8.13 9.56
CA ALA A 28 3.43 -6.71 9.31
C ALA A 28 2.52 -6.10 10.37
N TYR A 29 2.84 -4.88 10.77
CA TYR A 29 2.03 -4.17 11.77
C TYR A 29 2.09 -2.67 11.53
N ILE A 30 1.17 -1.94 12.18
CA ILE A 30 1.13 -0.49 12.09
C ILE A 30 2.05 0.08 13.16
N GLU A 31 3.00 0.89 12.73
CA GLU A 31 3.96 1.55 13.59
C GLU A 31 3.65 3.05 13.63
N SER A 32 3.76 3.66 14.81
CA SER A 32 3.61 5.10 14.98
C SER A 32 4.96 5.69 15.30
N ARG A 33 5.27 6.82 14.68
CA ARG A 33 6.51 7.55 14.91
C ARG A 33 6.22 9.02 15.08
N LEU A 34 6.85 9.63 16.08
CA LEU A 34 6.77 11.07 16.31
C LEU A 34 7.87 11.76 15.51
N GLU A 35 7.48 12.61 14.57
CA GLU A 35 8.40 13.43 13.79
C GLU A 35 7.93 14.87 13.80
N GLN A 36 8.81 15.78 14.22
CA GLN A 36 8.56 17.23 14.25
C GLN A 36 7.23 17.56 14.95
N GLY A 37 6.93 16.85 16.04
CA GLY A 37 5.73 17.08 16.82
C GLY A 37 4.46 16.44 16.27
N VAL A 38 4.54 15.70 15.17
CA VAL A 38 3.40 15.03 14.56
C VAL A 38 3.62 13.53 14.55
N TYR A 39 2.61 12.77 14.97
CA TYR A 39 2.65 11.31 14.86
C TYR A 39 2.33 10.89 13.44
N GLN A 40 3.18 10.02 12.88
CA GLN A 40 2.94 9.37 11.61
C GLN A 40 2.73 7.89 11.83
N GLU A 41 1.73 7.33 11.17
CA GLU A 41 1.47 5.89 11.17
C GLU A 41 1.81 5.32 9.80
N TYR A 42 2.40 4.13 9.80
CA TYR A 42 2.75 3.45 8.57
C TYR A 42 2.79 1.94 8.81
N ILE A 43 2.66 1.17 7.73
CA ILE A 43 2.80 -0.28 7.80
C ILE A 43 4.28 -0.61 7.79
N SER A 44 4.72 -1.40 8.77
CA SER A 44 6.12 -1.73 8.99
C SER A 44 6.33 -3.23 9.02
N HIS A 45 7.59 -3.64 8.92
CA HIS A 45 8.03 -5.04 9.01
C HIS A 45 7.37 -5.95 7.96
N ILE A 46 7.14 -5.41 6.80
CA ILE A 46 6.57 -6.14 5.67
C ILE A 46 7.62 -7.13 5.14
N GLN A 47 7.20 -8.38 4.94
CA GLN A 47 8.05 -9.44 4.43
C GLN A 47 7.40 -10.07 3.20
N ASP A 48 8.17 -10.89 2.48
CA ASP A 48 7.69 -11.56 1.28
C ASP A 48 6.40 -12.36 1.55
N GLY A 49 5.41 -12.15 0.71
CA GLY A 49 4.11 -12.82 0.84
C GLY A 49 3.12 -12.12 1.75
N ASN A 50 3.53 -11.10 2.49
CA ASN A 50 2.59 -10.33 3.31
C ASN A 50 1.67 -9.51 2.42
N TRP A 51 0.47 -9.23 2.94
CA TRP A 51 -0.48 -8.37 2.23
C TRP A 51 -1.19 -7.44 3.21
N ALA A 52 -1.67 -6.32 2.65
CA ALA A 52 -2.56 -5.38 3.34
C ALA A 52 -3.84 -5.29 2.53
N ALA A 53 -4.99 -5.39 3.20
CA ALA A 53 -6.28 -5.40 2.53
C ALA A 53 -7.13 -4.23 2.99
N TYR A 54 -7.82 -3.63 2.05
CA TYR A 54 -8.69 -2.47 2.27
C TYR A 54 -10.09 -2.81 1.73
N LYS A 55 -11.04 -3.02 2.63
CA LYS A 55 -12.40 -3.47 2.29
C LYS A 55 -13.38 -2.37 2.64
N TYR A 56 -13.97 -1.74 1.71
CA TYR A 56 -13.89 -1.91 0.26
C TYR A 56 -13.67 -0.55 -0.37
N PHE A 57 -13.06 -0.51 -1.56
CA PHE A 57 -13.02 0.69 -2.39
C PHE A 57 -14.20 0.68 -3.36
N ASP A 58 -14.84 1.83 -3.51
CA ASP A 58 -15.84 2.01 -4.56
C ASP A 58 -15.18 2.80 -5.68
N PHE A 59 -14.80 2.11 -6.74
CA PHE A 59 -14.19 2.74 -7.90
C PHE A 59 -15.23 3.43 -8.76
N GLY A 60 -16.50 2.99 -8.68
CA GLY A 60 -17.59 3.58 -9.42
C GLY A 60 -17.23 3.78 -10.86
N GLN A 61 -17.25 5.04 -11.32
CA GLN A 61 -16.86 5.43 -12.67
C GLN A 61 -15.63 6.34 -12.65
N ALA A 62 -14.77 6.19 -11.67
CA ALA A 62 -13.61 7.06 -11.49
C ALA A 62 -12.60 6.95 -12.61
N ALA A 63 -12.65 5.91 -13.43
CA ALA A 63 -11.75 5.72 -14.57
C ALA A 63 -10.26 5.82 -14.16
N VAL A 64 -9.89 5.08 -13.10
CA VAL A 64 -8.51 5.10 -12.61
C VAL A 64 -7.55 4.56 -13.68
N SER A 65 -6.38 5.18 -13.78
CA SER A 65 -5.35 4.80 -14.73
C SER A 65 -3.97 4.65 -14.10
N GLY A 66 -3.80 5.12 -12.86
CA GLY A 66 -2.53 5.08 -12.17
C GLY A 66 -2.70 4.91 -10.67
N PHE A 67 -1.56 4.67 -10.01
CA PHE A 67 -1.48 4.47 -8.58
C PHE A 67 -0.17 5.07 -8.07
N THR A 68 -0.22 5.80 -6.97
CA THR A 68 0.95 6.39 -6.34
C THR A 68 0.98 6.01 -4.88
N MET A 69 2.16 5.62 -4.39
CA MET A 69 2.37 5.20 -3.03
C MET A 69 3.60 5.89 -2.44
N ALA A 70 3.47 6.41 -1.23
CA ALA A 70 4.61 6.87 -0.46
C ALA A 70 5.14 5.70 0.36
N ALA A 71 6.38 5.31 0.07
CA ALA A 71 7.00 4.13 0.66
C ALA A 71 8.47 4.39 0.93
N ALA A 72 9.06 3.53 1.77
CA ALA A 72 10.47 3.60 2.12
C ALA A 72 11.06 2.19 2.13
N ASN A 73 12.31 2.08 1.73
CA ASN A 73 13.04 0.82 1.73
C ASN A 73 14.42 1.07 2.32
N GLY A 74 14.64 0.57 3.53
CA GLY A 74 15.88 0.82 4.27
C GLY A 74 17.02 -0.11 3.93
N ARG A 75 16.86 -0.97 2.92
CA ARG A 75 17.95 -1.82 2.46
C ARG A 75 18.99 -0.98 1.73
N PHE A 76 20.21 -1.45 1.72
CA PHE A 76 21.34 -0.63 1.25
C PHE A 76 21.79 -0.97 -0.17
N ASP A 77 21.27 -2.04 -0.77
CA ASP A 77 21.70 -2.48 -2.09
C ASP A 77 20.49 -2.48 -3.04
N SER A 78 20.67 -1.95 -4.24
CA SER A 78 19.62 -1.82 -5.23
C SER A 78 19.02 -3.17 -5.68
N VAL A 79 19.72 -4.28 -5.45
CA VAL A 79 19.15 -5.60 -5.75
C VAL A 79 18.02 -5.97 -4.80
N TYR A 80 17.84 -5.26 -3.70
CA TYR A 80 16.80 -5.53 -2.71
C TYR A 80 15.55 -4.69 -2.94
N SER A 81 15.17 -4.50 -4.19
CA SER A 81 13.91 -3.84 -4.52
C SER A 81 12.74 -4.69 -4.05
N ALA A 82 11.75 -4.06 -3.43
CA ALA A 82 10.50 -4.71 -3.10
C ALA A 82 9.52 -4.53 -4.25
N ARG A 83 8.61 -5.50 -4.40
CA ARG A 83 7.54 -5.43 -5.39
C ARG A 83 6.20 -5.45 -4.69
N VAL A 84 5.31 -4.57 -5.11
CA VAL A 84 3.93 -4.54 -4.63
C VAL A 84 3.01 -4.87 -5.80
N GLU A 85 2.18 -5.89 -5.61
CA GLU A 85 1.13 -6.22 -6.57
C GLU A 85 -0.19 -5.67 -6.06
N LEU A 86 -0.90 -4.97 -6.94
CA LEU A 86 -2.24 -4.49 -6.64
C LEU A 86 -3.24 -5.50 -7.18
N ARG A 87 -3.95 -6.16 -6.27
CA ARG A 87 -4.91 -7.21 -6.62
C ARG A 87 -6.27 -6.90 -6.06
N LEU A 88 -7.29 -7.44 -6.70
CA LEU A 88 -8.68 -7.19 -6.33
C LEU A 88 -9.28 -8.43 -5.66
N ASP A 89 -9.98 -8.22 -4.55
CA ASP A 89 -10.87 -9.16 -3.88
C ASP A 89 -10.20 -10.30 -3.13
N SER A 90 -8.94 -10.61 -3.42
CA SER A 90 -8.16 -11.61 -2.67
C SER A 90 -6.67 -11.41 -2.94
N PRO A 91 -5.79 -12.01 -2.10
CA PRO A 91 -4.33 -11.88 -2.34
C PRO A 91 -3.87 -12.48 -3.67
N ASP A 92 -4.62 -13.38 -4.24
CA ASP A 92 -4.34 -13.97 -5.54
C ASP A 92 -5.40 -13.61 -6.60
N GLY A 93 -6.14 -12.53 -6.34
CA GLY A 93 -7.17 -12.05 -7.25
C GLY A 93 -6.62 -11.34 -8.48
N THR A 94 -7.50 -10.65 -9.18
CA THR A 94 -7.14 -9.96 -10.41
C THR A 94 -6.01 -8.95 -10.19
N LEU A 95 -4.93 -9.08 -10.93
CA LEU A 95 -3.80 -8.17 -10.88
C LEU A 95 -4.11 -6.94 -11.73
N ILE A 96 -4.09 -5.77 -11.12
CA ILE A 96 -4.37 -4.52 -11.84
C ILE A 96 -3.16 -3.62 -12.00
N GLY A 97 -2.08 -3.88 -11.27
CA GLY A 97 -0.85 -3.09 -11.38
C GLY A 97 0.26 -3.69 -10.54
N THR A 98 1.48 -3.28 -10.84
CA THR A 98 2.67 -3.71 -10.12
C THR A 98 3.60 -2.52 -9.93
N LEU A 99 4.12 -2.38 -8.71
CA LEU A 99 4.94 -1.25 -8.30
C LEU A 99 6.24 -1.78 -7.70
N ASP A 100 7.37 -1.19 -8.08
CA ASP A 100 8.66 -1.53 -7.47
C ASP A 100 9.08 -0.43 -6.49
N ILE A 101 9.66 -0.85 -5.35
CA ILE A 101 10.15 0.05 -4.32
C ILE A 101 11.63 -0.26 -4.10
N PRO A 102 12.53 0.41 -4.83
CA PRO A 102 13.96 0.26 -4.59
C PRO A 102 14.37 0.92 -3.27
N PRO A 103 15.57 0.62 -2.76
CA PRO A 103 16.05 1.26 -1.54
C PRO A 103 16.01 2.78 -1.62
N THR A 104 15.60 3.41 -0.53
CA THR A 104 15.44 4.86 -0.45
C THR A 104 16.42 5.51 0.53
N GLY A 105 17.17 4.70 1.30
CA GLY A 105 18.12 5.21 2.28
C GLY A 105 17.72 5.02 3.72
N GLY A 106 16.50 4.63 4.00
CA GLY A 106 16.03 4.34 5.34
C GLY A 106 14.61 3.84 5.35
N TRP A 107 14.20 3.28 6.50
CA TRP A 107 12.85 2.71 6.65
C TRP A 107 11.77 3.76 6.81
N THR A 108 12.13 5.02 6.93
CA THR A 108 11.21 6.16 6.95
C THR A 108 11.68 7.28 6.01
N ASP A 109 12.56 6.96 5.09
CA ASP A 109 12.96 7.89 4.02
C ASP A 109 11.93 7.75 2.90
N TRP A 110 10.81 8.46 3.04
CA TRP A 110 9.65 8.34 2.20
C TRP A 110 9.88 8.92 0.80
N ARG A 111 9.53 8.15 -0.21
CA ARG A 111 9.55 8.58 -1.60
C ARG A 111 8.25 8.14 -2.27
N ASP A 112 7.85 8.86 -3.30
CA ASP A 112 6.66 8.51 -4.06
C ASP A 112 7.03 7.60 -5.22
N PHE A 113 6.28 6.50 -5.33
CA PHE A 113 6.42 5.54 -6.43
C PHE A 113 5.08 5.41 -7.13
N SER A 114 5.11 5.32 -8.44
CA SER A 114 3.87 5.26 -9.24
C SER A 114 3.93 4.13 -10.25
N CYS A 115 2.76 3.64 -10.60
CA CYS A 115 2.63 2.65 -11.66
C CYS A 115 1.29 2.84 -12.38
N PRO A 116 1.19 2.39 -13.63
CA PRO A 116 -0.11 2.33 -14.30
C PRO A 116 -0.97 1.22 -13.71
N VAL A 117 -2.28 1.38 -13.78
CA VAL A 117 -3.22 0.34 -13.37
C VAL A 117 -4.25 0.11 -14.46
N GLN A 118 -4.78 -1.11 -14.48
CA GLN A 118 -5.88 -1.47 -15.36
C GLN A 118 -7.15 -0.77 -14.90
N PRO A 119 -8.07 -0.44 -15.80
CA PRO A 119 -9.36 0.16 -15.42
C PRO A 119 -10.12 -0.74 -14.47
N VAL A 120 -10.71 -0.14 -13.45
CA VAL A 120 -11.48 -0.84 -12.43
C VAL A 120 -12.80 -0.09 -12.24
N GLN A 121 -13.90 -0.84 -12.15
CA GLN A 121 -15.22 -0.28 -11.88
C GLN A 121 -15.87 -1.03 -10.74
N GLY A 122 -16.78 -0.35 -10.04
CA GLY A 122 -17.56 -0.95 -8.98
C GLY A 122 -16.81 -1.04 -7.66
N ARG A 123 -17.32 -1.89 -6.79
CA ARG A 123 -16.79 -2.04 -5.44
C ARG A 123 -15.91 -3.28 -5.35
N HIS A 124 -14.70 -3.10 -4.85
CA HIS A 124 -13.73 -4.19 -4.69
C HIS A 124 -12.91 -4.00 -3.44
N ALA A 125 -12.48 -5.11 -2.84
CA ALA A 125 -11.39 -5.08 -1.87
C ALA A 125 -10.08 -4.87 -2.63
N LEU A 126 -9.21 -4.03 -2.08
CA LEU A 126 -7.86 -3.85 -2.63
C LEU A 126 -6.88 -4.60 -1.76
N TYR A 127 -6.07 -5.45 -2.38
CA TYR A 127 -4.99 -6.16 -1.71
C TYR A 127 -3.67 -5.66 -2.26
N LEU A 128 -2.82 -5.14 -1.36
CA LEU A 128 -1.43 -4.84 -1.67
C LEU A 128 -0.62 -6.06 -1.25
N VAL A 129 -0.06 -6.78 -2.20
CA VAL A 129 0.69 -8.01 -1.93
C VAL A 129 2.16 -7.74 -2.16
N PHE A 130 2.98 -8.02 -1.15
CA PHE A 130 4.39 -7.64 -1.14
C PHE A 130 5.28 -8.84 -1.44
N HIS A 131 6.26 -8.64 -2.31
CA HIS A 131 7.22 -9.67 -2.69
C HIS A 131 8.64 -9.13 -2.67
N GLY A 132 9.59 -9.97 -2.35
CA GLY A 132 11.00 -9.62 -2.35
C GLY A 132 11.84 -10.68 -1.67
N ASP A 133 13.10 -10.37 -1.41
CA ASP A 133 14.01 -11.26 -0.72
C ASP A 133 13.66 -11.40 0.76
N LEU A 134 14.31 -12.34 1.43
CA LEU A 134 14.12 -12.58 2.85
C LEU A 134 14.33 -11.30 3.66
N GLY A 135 13.56 -11.19 4.73
CA GLY A 135 13.65 -10.09 5.68
C GLY A 135 12.71 -8.95 5.34
N ARG A 136 12.95 -7.82 5.96
CA ARG A 136 12.10 -6.64 5.86
C ARG A 136 12.23 -6.02 4.47
N LEU A 137 11.10 -5.85 3.79
CA LEU A 137 11.07 -5.35 2.42
C LEU A 137 10.95 -3.83 2.32
N CYS A 138 9.98 -3.27 3.04
CA CYS A 138 9.65 -1.85 2.90
C CYS A 138 8.73 -1.40 4.03
N SER A 139 8.50 -0.10 4.07
CA SER A 139 7.45 0.54 4.88
C SER A 139 6.51 1.27 3.94
N VAL A 140 5.22 1.35 4.27
CA VAL A 140 4.22 2.01 3.43
C VAL A 140 3.45 3.02 4.27
N LYS A 141 3.43 4.27 3.82
CA LYS A 141 2.82 5.38 4.55
C LYS A 141 1.41 5.70 4.06
N GLU A 142 1.27 5.92 2.76
CA GLU A 142 0.00 6.35 2.18
C GLU A 142 -0.03 6.07 0.69
N PHE A 143 -1.23 6.06 0.11
CA PHE A 143 -1.37 5.83 -1.33
C PHE A 143 -2.68 6.41 -1.85
N HIS A 144 -2.77 6.54 -3.17
CA HIS A 144 -4.03 6.89 -3.83
C HIS A 144 -3.98 6.48 -5.31
N PHE A 145 -5.16 6.39 -5.90
CA PHE A 145 -5.29 6.13 -7.33
C PHE A 145 -5.38 7.46 -8.09
N ILE A 146 -5.03 7.42 -9.36
CA ILE A 146 -5.03 8.57 -10.26
C ILE A 146 -5.99 8.27 -11.40
N ALA A 147 -6.88 9.22 -11.67
CA ALA A 147 -7.84 9.11 -12.76
C ALA A 147 -7.19 9.36 -14.14
#